data_98d76bacf68e581c52e74e101e9b7626
#
_entry.id   98d76bacf68e581c52e74e101e9b7626
#
_cell.length_a   1.000
_cell.length_b   1.000
_cell.length_c   1.000
_cell.angle_alpha   90.00
_cell.angle_beta   90.00
_cell.angle_gamma   90.00
#
_symmetry.space_group_name_H-M   'P 1'
#
loop_
_entity.id
_entity.type
_entity.pdbx_description
1 polymer ?
#
loop_
_entity_poly.entity_id
_entity_poly.type
_entity_poly.pdbx_seq_one_letter_code
_entity_poly.pdbx_strand_id
1 'polypeptide(L)'
;MIDRLNIPKDYCNKLNLRQTEAAIKAVKDRFEVNLANALNLQRVSAPLCVFSDTGLNDDLNGVERAVRFDIPDTGKNAEIVHSLAKWKRAALARYGFNAGEGLYTDMNAIRRDEQLDNIHSMYVDQWDWERVIEQSERNTDTLETIVKNIYKAIKETESYICEKFDILEAVLPDEIAFITTQELEDRFPDMTSTEREAAIAREKKAVFIMGIGGALKSGKRHDGRAPDYDDWSLNGDIMVHYPLLDIGLEL
;
A
#
# COMPACT_ATOMS: atom_id res chain seq x y z
N MET A 1 -3.19 23.05 15.58
CA MET A 1 -4.00 22.50 14.49
C MET A 1 -3.02 22.17 13.36
N ILE A 2 -3.16 21.02 12.69
CA ILE A 2 -2.25 20.65 11.60
C ILE A 2 -2.69 21.46 10.38
N ASP A 3 -1.86 22.39 9.91
CA ASP A 3 -2.20 23.34 8.81
C ASP A 3 -2.37 22.65 7.44
N ARG A 4 -2.11 21.33 7.36
CA ARG A 4 -2.22 20.51 6.13
C ARG A 4 -3.54 19.79 5.98
N LEU A 5 -4.46 19.90 6.94
CA LEU A 5 -5.79 19.31 6.82
C LEU A 5 -6.64 20.13 5.85
N ASN A 6 -7.09 19.51 4.78
CA ASN A 6 -8.03 20.08 3.83
C ASN A 6 -9.41 19.45 4.05
N ILE A 7 -10.35 20.23 4.60
CA ILE A 7 -11.72 19.80 4.80
C ILE A 7 -12.60 20.64 3.87
N PRO A 8 -13.26 20.04 2.87
CA PRO A 8 -14.16 20.76 1.97
C PRO A 8 -15.24 21.50 2.77
N LYS A 9 -15.55 22.74 2.34
CA LYS A 9 -16.41 23.66 3.11
C LYS A 9 -17.80 23.09 3.44
N ASP A 10 -18.34 22.29 2.52
CA ASP A 10 -19.69 21.72 2.64
C ASP A 10 -19.64 20.20 2.91
N TYR A 11 -18.52 19.71 3.45
CA TYR A 11 -18.39 18.30 3.77
C TYR A 11 -19.30 17.86 4.90
N CYS A 12 -20.09 16.82 4.64
CA CYS A 12 -20.90 16.13 5.63
C CYS A 12 -20.62 14.63 5.59
N ASN A 13 -20.43 14.04 6.76
CA ASN A 13 -20.28 12.60 6.87
C ASN A 13 -21.56 11.89 6.40
N LYS A 14 -21.44 10.96 5.45
CA LYS A 14 -22.56 10.10 5.02
C LYS A 14 -22.95 9.10 6.10
N LEU A 15 -22.00 8.64 6.90
CA LEU A 15 -22.19 7.70 8.01
C LEU A 15 -21.96 8.41 9.35
N ASN A 16 -22.73 8.08 10.38
CA ASN A 16 -22.39 8.49 11.73
C ASN A 16 -21.19 7.68 12.28
N LEU A 17 -20.60 8.09 13.40
CA LEU A 17 -19.39 7.45 13.95
C LEU A 17 -19.54 5.93 14.15
N ARG A 18 -20.68 5.48 14.70
CA ARG A 18 -20.91 4.06 14.92
C ARG A 18 -21.06 3.27 13.61
N GLN A 19 -21.69 3.87 12.60
CA GLN A 19 -21.81 3.27 11.28
C GLN A 19 -20.43 3.25 10.58
N THR A 20 -19.61 4.28 10.75
CA THR A 20 -18.23 4.33 10.22
C THR A 20 -17.39 3.20 10.78
N GLU A 21 -17.42 2.96 12.11
CA GLU A 21 -16.69 1.84 12.72
C GLU A 21 -17.17 0.47 12.20
N ALA A 22 -18.49 0.32 12.03
CA ALA A 22 -19.05 -0.90 11.45
C ALA A 22 -18.66 -1.09 9.97
N ALA A 23 -18.56 0.01 9.21
CA ALA A 23 -18.12 -0.02 7.81
C ALA A 23 -16.63 -0.35 7.70
N ILE A 24 -15.78 0.25 8.53
CA ILE A 24 -14.33 -0.08 8.59
C ILE A 24 -14.14 -1.58 8.86
N LYS A 25 -14.83 -2.12 9.86
CA LYS A 25 -14.77 -3.57 10.16
C LYS A 25 -15.23 -4.41 8.97
N ALA A 26 -16.31 -4.03 8.32
CA ALA A 26 -16.85 -4.75 7.18
C ALA A 26 -15.91 -4.72 5.95
N VAL A 27 -15.25 -3.58 5.68
CA VAL A 27 -14.20 -3.47 4.65
C VAL A 27 -13.06 -4.41 4.96
N LYS A 28 -12.55 -4.36 6.20
CA LYS A 28 -11.41 -5.19 6.63
C LYS A 28 -11.72 -6.67 6.45
N ASP A 29 -12.82 -7.16 6.99
CA ASP A 29 -13.20 -8.57 6.91
C ASP A 29 -13.39 -9.04 5.46
N ARG A 30 -14.04 -8.22 4.63
CA ARG A 30 -14.32 -8.60 3.25
C ARG A 30 -13.09 -8.60 2.37
N PHE A 31 -12.28 -7.55 2.45
CA PHE A 31 -11.06 -7.44 1.66
C PHE A 31 -10.05 -8.52 2.01
N GLU A 32 -9.85 -8.80 3.31
CA GLU A 32 -8.97 -9.87 3.79
C GLU A 32 -9.28 -11.21 3.11
N VAL A 33 -10.55 -11.60 3.10
CA VAL A 33 -10.99 -12.86 2.47
C VAL A 33 -10.80 -12.82 0.95
N ASN A 34 -11.20 -11.73 0.31
CA ASN A 34 -11.08 -11.59 -1.13
C ASN A 34 -9.63 -11.64 -1.60
N LEU A 35 -8.73 -10.91 -0.91
CA LEU A 35 -7.31 -10.88 -1.23
C LEU A 35 -6.64 -12.24 -1.01
N ALA A 36 -6.91 -12.87 0.14
CA ALA A 36 -6.36 -14.18 0.47
C ALA A 36 -6.75 -15.23 -0.57
N ASN A 37 -8.00 -15.26 -1.00
CA ASN A 37 -8.48 -16.15 -2.04
C ASN A 37 -7.86 -15.85 -3.42
N ALA A 38 -7.77 -14.56 -3.79
CA ALA A 38 -7.26 -14.14 -5.09
C ALA A 38 -5.78 -14.48 -5.30
N LEU A 39 -4.99 -14.45 -4.23
CA LEU A 39 -3.54 -14.62 -4.27
C LEU A 39 -3.02 -15.90 -3.62
N ASN A 40 -3.91 -16.78 -3.12
CA ASN A 40 -3.57 -17.99 -2.37
C ASN A 40 -2.69 -17.69 -1.14
N LEU A 41 -3.20 -16.83 -0.26
CA LEU A 41 -2.48 -16.39 0.92
C LEU A 41 -3.04 -17.03 2.19
N GLN A 42 -2.14 -17.39 3.11
CA GLN A 42 -2.45 -17.84 4.46
C GLN A 42 -2.18 -16.72 5.46
N ARG A 43 -3.14 -16.48 6.38
CA ARG A 43 -2.90 -15.53 7.47
C ARG A 43 -1.85 -16.05 8.44
N VAL A 44 -0.91 -15.19 8.80
CA VAL A 44 0.08 -15.46 9.86
C VAL A 44 0.10 -14.30 10.86
N SER A 45 0.54 -14.57 12.09
CA SER A 45 0.76 -13.53 13.09
C SER A 45 2.14 -12.91 12.90
N ALA A 46 2.20 -11.59 12.75
CA ALA A 46 3.45 -10.87 12.66
C ALA A 46 3.78 -10.12 13.95
N PRO A 47 5.05 -9.81 14.21
CA PRO A 47 5.46 -9.03 15.37
C PRO A 47 5.12 -7.55 15.19
N LEU A 48 4.74 -6.86 16.27
CA LEU A 48 4.67 -5.40 16.33
C LEU A 48 6.06 -4.77 16.38
N CYS A 49 7.02 -5.47 16.95
CA CYS A 49 8.40 -5.00 17.08
C CYS A 49 9.38 -6.14 16.80
N VAL A 50 10.58 -5.76 16.37
CA VAL A 50 11.71 -6.65 16.13
C VAL A 50 12.92 -6.18 16.91
N PHE A 51 13.88 -7.06 17.22
CA PHE A 51 15.15 -6.63 17.79
C PHE A 51 15.94 -5.79 16.78
N SER A 52 16.52 -4.69 17.26
CA SER A 52 17.25 -3.72 16.41
C SER A 52 18.45 -4.33 15.68
N ASP A 53 19.02 -5.41 16.22
CA ASP A 53 20.19 -6.12 15.68
C ASP A 53 19.84 -7.14 14.58
N THR A 54 18.57 -7.35 14.25
CA THR A 54 18.13 -8.36 13.27
C THR A 54 18.12 -7.88 11.83
N GLY A 55 18.07 -6.57 11.59
CA GLY A 55 17.90 -5.99 10.25
C GLY A 55 16.54 -6.27 9.60
N LEU A 56 15.56 -6.78 10.39
CA LEU A 56 14.23 -7.12 9.88
C LEU A 56 13.28 -5.92 9.81
N ASN A 57 13.59 -4.80 10.48
CA ASN A 57 12.81 -3.59 10.31
C ASN A 57 13.10 -2.95 8.96
N ASP A 58 12.13 -2.26 8.41
CA ASP A 58 12.30 -1.49 7.18
C ASP A 58 12.84 -0.10 7.52
N ASP A 59 13.84 0.34 6.77
CA ASP A 59 14.41 1.67 6.91
C ASP A 59 13.67 2.70 6.01
N LEU A 60 12.62 2.30 5.31
CA LEU A 60 11.87 3.10 4.34
C LEU A 60 12.82 3.77 3.32
N ASN A 61 12.94 5.10 3.36
CA ASN A 61 13.87 5.85 2.52
C ASN A 61 15.28 5.98 3.14
N GLY A 62 15.50 5.40 4.34
CA GLY A 62 16.79 5.42 5.05
C GLY A 62 17.03 6.66 5.91
N VAL A 63 16.01 7.53 6.06
CA VAL A 63 16.10 8.75 6.89
C VAL A 63 15.14 8.71 8.08
N GLU A 64 14.12 7.89 8.02
CA GLU A 64 13.09 7.76 9.06
C GLU A 64 13.64 7.02 10.28
N ARG A 65 13.28 7.50 11.45
CA ARG A 65 13.76 6.99 12.72
C ARG A 65 12.74 6.03 13.34
N ALA A 66 13.13 4.81 13.61
CA ALA A 66 12.28 3.85 14.34
C ALA A 66 12.02 4.30 15.79
N VAL A 67 10.86 3.91 16.32
CA VAL A 67 10.57 4.02 17.76
C VAL A 67 11.27 2.86 18.47
N ARG A 68 12.32 3.17 19.23
CA ARG A 68 13.16 2.22 19.96
C ARG A 68 12.86 2.18 21.43
N PHE A 69 12.99 1.02 22.05
CA PHE A 69 12.91 0.81 23.49
C PHE A 69 13.79 -0.38 23.91
N ASP A 70 14.19 -0.38 25.17
CA ASP A 70 14.96 -1.49 25.76
C ASP A 70 14.02 -2.59 26.28
N ILE A 71 14.54 -3.82 26.28
CA ILE A 71 13.89 -4.98 26.90
C ILE A 71 14.80 -5.48 28.03
N PRO A 72 14.55 -5.10 29.28
CA PRO A 72 15.45 -5.37 30.41
C PRO A 72 15.82 -6.84 30.56
N ASP A 73 14.88 -7.78 30.40
CA ASP A 73 15.10 -9.20 30.55
C ASP A 73 16.07 -9.81 29.53
N THR A 74 16.23 -9.16 28.37
CA THR A 74 17.12 -9.63 27.30
C THR A 74 18.39 -8.83 27.16
N GLY A 75 18.43 -7.64 27.77
CA GLY A 75 19.52 -6.67 27.59
C GLY A 75 19.63 -6.11 26.16
N LYS A 76 18.60 -6.27 25.35
CA LYS A 76 18.54 -5.84 23.95
C LYS A 76 17.56 -4.70 23.73
N ASN A 77 17.74 -3.99 22.63
CA ASN A 77 16.78 -2.99 22.13
C ASN A 77 15.86 -3.62 21.08
N ALA A 78 14.60 -3.19 21.09
CA ALA A 78 13.61 -3.48 20.07
C ALA A 78 13.15 -2.19 19.38
N GLU A 79 12.59 -2.35 18.20
CA GLU A 79 12.04 -1.30 17.38
C GLU A 79 10.63 -1.65 16.96
N ILE A 80 9.69 -0.71 17.06
CA ILE A 80 8.38 -0.85 16.42
C ILE A 80 8.60 -0.82 14.91
N VAL A 81 7.98 -1.73 14.19
CA VAL A 81 8.18 -1.86 12.74
C VAL A 81 7.66 -0.65 11.98
N HIS A 82 8.34 -0.29 10.89
CA HIS A 82 7.86 0.65 9.88
C HIS A 82 7.09 -0.05 8.76
N SER A 83 7.53 -1.25 8.38
CA SER A 83 6.87 -2.21 7.53
C SER A 83 7.34 -3.63 7.86
N LEU A 84 6.69 -4.63 7.29
CA LEU A 84 7.04 -6.04 7.47
C LEU A 84 7.65 -6.67 6.21
N ALA A 85 8.07 -5.89 5.21
CA ALA A 85 8.57 -6.41 3.94
C ALA A 85 9.71 -7.44 4.13
N LYS A 86 10.74 -7.08 4.89
CA LYS A 86 11.88 -7.98 5.17
C LYS A 86 11.48 -9.16 6.04
N TRP A 87 10.64 -8.91 7.07
CA TRP A 87 10.15 -9.97 7.96
C TRP A 87 9.32 -11.00 7.21
N LYS A 88 8.40 -10.57 6.32
CA LYS A 88 7.56 -11.48 5.53
C LYS A 88 8.39 -12.41 4.64
N ARG A 89 9.41 -11.90 3.97
CA ARG A 89 10.33 -12.72 3.17
C ARG A 89 11.04 -13.77 4.00
N ALA A 90 11.54 -13.40 5.18
CA ALA A 90 12.12 -14.36 6.12
C ALA A 90 11.08 -15.37 6.63
N ALA A 91 9.84 -14.93 6.85
CA ALA A 91 8.74 -15.77 7.30
C ALA A 91 8.32 -16.80 6.24
N LEU A 92 8.25 -16.42 4.95
CA LEU A 92 7.97 -17.36 3.85
C LEU A 92 8.93 -18.54 3.87
N ALA A 93 10.23 -18.28 3.96
CA ALA A 93 11.25 -19.32 4.03
C ALA A 93 11.13 -20.16 5.32
N ARG A 94 10.95 -19.48 6.47
CA ARG A 94 10.85 -20.12 7.79
C ARG A 94 9.64 -21.05 7.92
N TYR A 95 8.51 -20.69 7.31
CA TYR A 95 7.26 -21.45 7.37
C TYR A 95 7.12 -22.46 6.22
N GLY A 96 8.05 -22.46 5.27
CA GLY A 96 8.10 -23.44 4.18
C GLY A 96 7.02 -23.22 3.09
N PHE A 97 6.70 -21.99 2.76
CA PHE A 97 5.81 -21.67 1.65
C PHE A 97 6.45 -22.02 0.30
N ASN A 98 5.66 -22.60 -0.60
CA ASN A 98 6.07 -22.99 -1.95
C ASN A 98 5.68 -21.92 -2.99
N ALA A 99 6.21 -22.05 -4.21
CA ALA A 99 5.78 -21.20 -5.32
C ALA A 99 4.25 -21.27 -5.52
N GLY A 100 3.64 -20.11 -5.76
CA GLY A 100 2.19 -19.96 -5.85
C GLY A 100 1.46 -19.82 -4.51
N GLU A 101 2.15 -19.98 -3.39
CA GLU A 101 1.62 -19.78 -2.04
C GLU A 101 2.17 -18.49 -1.44
N GLY A 102 1.48 -17.93 -0.46
CA GLY A 102 1.93 -16.75 0.23
C GLY A 102 1.31 -16.58 1.62
N LEU A 103 1.75 -15.54 2.29
CA LEU A 103 1.22 -15.14 3.59
C LEU A 103 0.69 -13.70 3.54
N TYR A 104 -0.22 -13.41 4.43
CA TYR A 104 -0.60 -12.04 4.79
C TYR A 104 -0.74 -11.89 6.30
N THR A 105 -0.68 -10.65 6.75
CA THR A 105 -0.83 -10.31 8.16
C THR A 105 -1.51 -8.95 8.31
N ASP A 106 -2.18 -8.77 9.45
CA ASP A 106 -2.61 -7.45 9.90
C ASP A 106 -1.38 -6.76 10.51
N MET A 107 -0.81 -5.80 9.82
CA MET A 107 0.33 -5.05 10.30
C MET A 107 -0.11 -3.80 11.03
N ASN A 108 0.48 -3.56 12.18
CA ASN A 108 0.44 -2.28 12.86
C ASN A 108 1.86 -1.71 12.92
N ALA A 109 2.03 -0.46 12.49
CA ALA A 109 3.32 0.20 12.45
C ALA A 109 3.24 1.62 13.02
N ILE A 110 4.39 2.17 13.41
CA ILE A 110 4.49 3.58 13.82
C ILE A 110 5.59 4.25 13.00
N ARG A 111 5.19 5.20 12.18
CA ARG A 111 6.05 6.08 11.38
C ARG A 111 6.16 7.44 12.07
N ARG A 112 7.06 7.52 13.05
CA ARG A 112 7.16 8.71 13.93
C ARG A 112 7.51 10.01 13.23
N ASP A 113 8.17 9.94 12.08
CA ASP A 113 8.63 11.09 11.31
C ASP A 113 7.67 11.44 10.16
N GLU A 114 6.48 10.79 10.11
CA GLU A 114 5.46 11.03 9.08
C GLU A 114 4.93 12.45 9.09
N GLN A 115 4.73 13.01 7.92
CA GLN A 115 4.09 14.31 7.75
C GLN A 115 2.57 14.15 7.73
N LEU A 116 1.93 14.48 8.87
CA LEU A 116 0.50 14.26 9.06
C LEU A 116 -0.36 15.19 8.20
N ASP A 117 -1.33 14.61 7.48
CA ASP A 117 -2.34 15.30 6.68
C ASP A 117 -3.67 14.52 6.64
N ASN A 118 -4.48 14.67 5.58
CA ASN A 118 -5.77 13.96 5.44
C ASN A 118 -5.62 12.45 5.28
N ILE A 119 -4.50 11.98 4.73
CA ILE A 119 -4.29 10.59 4.34
C ILE A 119 -3.06 9.96 5.01
N HIS A 120 -2.20 10.76 5.63
CA HIS A 120 -1.00 10.28 6.31
C HIS A 120 -1.14 10.39 7.83
N SER A 121 -0.96 9.26 8.53
CA SER A 121 -0.95 9.14 9.98
C SER A 121 0.35 8.52 10.45
N MET A 122 0.80 8.88 11.64
CA MET A 122 1.93 8.20 12.27
C MET A 122 1.63 6.73 12.62
N TYR A 123 0.36 6.37 12.81
CA TYR A 123 -0.09 5.00 13.02
C TYR A 123 -0.57 4.42 11.71
N VAL A 124 -0.01 3.27 11.34
CA VAL A 124 -0.35 2.53 10.14
C VAL A 124 -1.02 1.22 10.53
N ASP A 125 -2.17 0.95 9.95
CA ASP A 125 -2.94 -0.29 10.05
C ASP A 125 -3.22 -0.76 8.62
N GLN A 126 -2.50 -1.77 8.15
CA GLN A 126 -2.62 -2.26 6.78
C GLN A 126 -2.53 -3.78 6.71
N TRP A 127 -3.11 -4.37 5.66
CA TRP A 127 -2.79 -5.72 5.27
C TRP A 127 -1.47 -5.72 4.52
N ASP A 128 -0.56 -6.52 5.00
CA ASP A 128 0.75 -6.67 4.40
C ASP A 128 0.93 -8.12 3.96
N TRP A 129 1.25 -8.35 2.71
CA TRP A 129 1.31 -9.69 2.13
C TRP A 129 2.59 -9.93 1.35
N GLU A 130 2.93 -11.20 1.16
CA GLU A 130 4.06 -11.64 0.35
C GLU A 130 3.72 -13.01 -0.26
N ARG A 131 4.07 -13.24 -1.53
CA ARG A 131 3.82 -14.49 -2.25
C ARG A 131 5.08 -14.99 -2.92
N VAL A 132 5.33 -16.31 -2.86
CA VAL A 132 6.44 -16.94 -3.58
C VAL A 132 6.07 -17.11 -5.04
N ILE A 133 6.96 -16.69 -5.94
CA ILE A 133 6.84 -16.87 -7.38
C ILE A 133 8.06 -17.64 -7.91
N GLU A 134 7.90 -18.31 -9.04
CA GLU A 134 9.01 -18.92 -9.76
C GLU A 134 9.84 -17.86 -10.51
N GLN A 135 11.11 -18.16 -10.80
CA GLN A 135 11.96 -17.25 -11.56
C GLN A 135 11.38 -16.89 -12.95
N SER A 136 10.67 -17.82 -13.58
CA SER A 136 9.99 -17.62 -14.87
C SER A 136 8.80 -16.67 -14.79
N GLU A 137 8.20 -16.51 -13.61
CA GLU A 137 7.08 -15.61 -13.34
C GLU A 137 7.54 -14.17 -13.05
N ARG A 138 8.86 -13.92 -12.94
CA ARG A 138 9.39 -12.58 -12.69
C ARG A 138 9.41 -11.76 -13.98
N ASN A 139 8.25 -11.28 -14.38
CA ASN A 139 8.03 -10.51 -15.61
C ASN A 139 6.79 -9.60 -15.46
N THR A 140 6.63 -8.68 -16.41
CA THR A 140 5.55 -7.68 -16.41
C THR A 140 4.16 -8.32 -16.54
N ASP A 141 4.00 -9.39 -17.33
CA ASP A 141 2.70 -10.06 -17.51
C ASP A 141 2.19 -10.66 -16.21
N THR A 142 3.09 -11.26 -15.42
CA THR A 142 2.78 -11.77 -14.07
C THR A 142 2.42 -10.64 -13.13
N LEU A 143 3.19 -9.53 -13.13
CA LEU A 143 2.90 -8.36 -12.31
C LEU A 143 1.51 -7.80 -12.63
N GLU A 144 1.19 -7.56 -13.90
CA GLU A 144 -0.13 -7.09 -14.31
C GLU A 144 -1.26 -8.04 -13.91
N THR A 145 -1.04 -9.35 -14.03
CA THR A 145 -2.03 -10.37 -13.64
C THR A 145 -2.30 -10.30 -12.13
N ILE A 146 -1.26 -10.17 -11.31
CA ILE A 146 -1.40 -10.04 -9.86
C ILE A 146 -2.15 -8.75 -9.52
N VAL A 147 -1.79 -7.63 -10.14
CA VAL A 147 -2.46 -6.33 -9.93
C VAL A 147 -3.95 -6.38 -10.31
N LYS A 148 -4.29 -7.01 -11.43
CA LYS A 148 -5.70 -7.21 -11.85
C LYS A 148 -6.47 -8.05 -10.82
N ASN A 149 -5.86 -9.07 -10.24
CA ASN A 149 -6.47 -9.89 -9.18
C ASN A 149 -6.68 -9.10 -7.88
N ILE A 150 -5.71 -8.28 -7.48
CA ILE A 150 -5.83 -7.37 -6.33
C ILE A 150 -6.95 -6.36 -6.58
N TYR A 151 -6.95 -5.73 -7.74
CA TYR A 151 -7.97 -4.74 -8.10
C TYR A 151 -9.38 -5.33 -8.11
N LYS A 152 -9.53 -6.58 -8.59
CA LYS A 152 -10.80 -7.31 -8.51
C LYS A 152 -11.24 -7.50 -7.05
N ALA A 153 -10.33 -7.87 -6.15
CA ALA A 153 -10.64 -7.99 -4.72
C ALA A 153 -11.09 -6.65 -4.11
N ILE A 154 -10.48 -5.54 -4.52
CA ILE A 154 -10.89 -4.18 -4.12
C ILE A 154 -12.30 -3.87 -4.64
N LYS A 155 -12.59 -4.13 -5.92
CA LYS A 155 -13.90 -3.91 -6.54
C LYS A 155 -15.01 -4.72 -5.88
N GLU A 156 -14.77 -5.99 -5.60
CA GLU A 156 -15.72 -6.86 -4.89
C GLU A 156 -15.99 -6.36 -3.46
N THR A 157 -14.97 -5.78 -2.82
CA THR A 157 -15.11 -5.16 -1.49
C THR A 157 -15.93 -3.88 -1.58
N GLU A 158 -15.67 -3.01 -2.55
CA GLU A 158 -16.46 -1.80 -2.80
C GLU A 158 -17.93 -2.15 -3.00
N SER A 159 -18.22 -3.10 -3.89
CA SER A 159 -19.61 -3.55 -4.16
C SER A 159 -20.31 -4.04 -2.90
N TYR A 160 -19.64 -4.89 -2.11
CA TYR A 160 -20.17 -5.39 -0.84
C TYR A 160 -20.49 -4.27 0.17
N ILE A 161 -19.62 -3.25 0.25
CA ILE A 161 -19.83 -2.12 1.17
C ILE A 161 -20.98 -1.24 0.71
N CYS A 162 -21.10 -0.98 -0.59
CA CYS A 162 -22.23 -0.22 -1.15
C CYS A 162 -23.57 -0.95 -0.98
N GLU A 163 -23.60 -2.28 -1.10
CA GLU A 163 -24.79 -3.08 -0.80
C GLU A 163 -25.17 -3.05 0.68
N LYS A 164 -24.19 -3.01 1.57
CA LYS A 164 -24.40 -3.01 3.03
C LYS A 164 -24.76 -1.64 3.59
N PHE A 165 -24.32 -0.58 2.94
CA PHE A 165 -24.54 0.81 3.31
C PHE A 165 -25.02 1.58 2.08
N ASP A 166 -26.30 1.55 1.81
CA ASP A 166 -26.98 2.09 0.62
C ASP A 166 -26.77 3.58 0.35
N ILE A 167 -26.30 4.33 1.36
CA ILE A 167 -25.89 5.74 1.22
C ILE A 167 -24.53 5.91 0.54
N LEU A 168 -23.73 4.84 0.46
CA LEU A 168 -22.41 4.84 -0.20
C LEU A 168 -22.58 4.47 -1.67
N GLU A 169 -21.73 5.03 -2.50
CA GLU A 169 -21.76 4.83 -3.96
C GLU A 169 -20.40 4.29 -4.42
N ALA A 170 -20.42 3.36 -5.36
CA ALA A 170 -19.22 2.84 -6.00
C ALA A 170 -18.60 3.93 -6.88
N VAL A 171 -17.28 4.11 -6.76
CA VAL A 171 -16.52 5.16 -7.47
C VAL A 171 -15.41 4.59 -8.36
N LEU A 172 -15.02 3.33 -8.14
CA LEU A 172 -13.94 2.69 -8.89
C LEU A 172 -14.44 2.21 -10.27
N PRO A 173 -13.66 2.36 -11.36
CA PRO A 173 -13.98 1.81 -12.67
C PRO A 173 -13.92 0.28 -12.66
N ASP A 174 -14.48 -0.36 -13.69
CA ASP A 174 -14.50 -1.82 -13.79
C ASP A 174 -13.11 -2.41 -13.99
N GLU A 175 -12.22 -1.67 -14.67
CA GLU A 175 -10.86 -2.10 -14.97
C GLU A 175 -9.84 -1.07 -14.50
N ILE A 176 -8.65 -1.56 -14.10
CA ILE A 176 -7.51 -0.73 -13.77
C ILE A 176 -6.68 -0.48 -15.03
N ALA A 177 -6.24 0.76 -15.25
CA ALA A 177 -5.30 1.10 -16.31
C ALA A 177 -3.85 0.84 -15.86
N PHE A 178 -2.94 0.70 -16.82
CA PHE A 178 -1.50 0.54 -16.57
C PHE A 178 -0.73 1.64 -17.30
N ILE A 179 0.30 2.18 -16.65
CA ILE A 179 1.20 3.18 -17.23
C ILE A 179 2.56 3.09 -16.54
N THR A 180 3.63 3.37 -17.27
CA THR A 180 4.97 3.47 -16.69
C THR A 180 5.28 4.89 -16.23
N THR A 181 6.20 5.02 -15.27
CA THR A 181 6.69 6.34 -14.83
C THR A 181 7.31 7.14 -15.98
N GLN A 182 7.93 6.46 -16.96
CA GLN A 182 8.48 7.12 -18.14
C GLN A 182 7.39 7.65 -19.07
N GLU A 183 6.31 6.89 -19.30
CA GLU A 183 5.17 7.38 -20.10
C GLU A 183 4.48 8.58 -19.41
N LEU A 184 4.44 8.60 -18.07
CA LEU A 184 3.95 9.77 -17.33
C LEU A 184 4.84 10.98 -17.52
N GLU A 185 6.16 10.82 -17.49
CA GLU A 185 7.10 11.93 -17.78
C GLU A 185 6.96 12.42 -19.21
N ASP A 186 6.91 11.52 -20.19
CA ASP A 186 6.76 11.86 -21.61
C ASP A 186 5.43 12.59 -21.87
N ARG A 187 4.37 12.24 -21.14
CA ARG A 187 3.04 12.84 -21.27
C ARG A 187 2.89 14.18 -20.54
N PHE A 188 3.52 14.32 -19.38
CA PHE A 188 3.42 15.49 -18.50
C PHE A 188 4.83 15.99 -18.12
N PRO A 189 5.64 16.46 -19.07
CA PRO A 189 7.05 16.75 -18.83
C PRO A 189 7.30 17.86 -17.80
N ASP A 190 6.40 18.83 -17.72
CA ASP A 190 6.52 20.01 -16.83
C ASP A 190 5.93 19.79 -15.42
N MET A 191 5.29 18.64 -15.17
CA MET A 191 4.68 18.32 -13.88
C MET A 191 5.66 17.59 -12.97
N THR A 192 5.50 17.77 -11.66
CA THR A 192 6.13 16.94 -10.62
C THR A 192 5.54 15.51 -10.63
N SER A 193 6.19 14.55 -9.96
CA SER A 193 5.67 13.18 -9.86
C SER A 193 4.25 13.16 -9.28
N THR A 194 4.03 13.81 -8.16
CA THR A 194 2.71 13.89 -7.50
C THR A 194 1.64 14.53 -8.39
N GLU A 195 1.99 15.58 -9.17
CA GLU A 195 1.05 16.18 -10.11
C GLU A 195 0.73 15.22 -11.27
N ARG A 196 1.72 14.46 -11.77
CA ARG A 196 1.53 13.42 -12.80
C ARG A 196 0.59 12.31 -12.31
N GLU A 197 0.79 11.84 -11.08
CA GLU A 197 -0.05 10.83 -10.43
C GLU A 197 -1.49 11.32 -10.27
N ALA A 198 -1.68 12.51 -9.74
CA ALA A 198 -3.00 13.11 -9.60
C ALA A 198 -3.70 13.30 -10.96
N ALA A 199 -2.97 13.72 -11.99
CA ALA A 199 -3.50 13.94 -13.33
C ALA A 199 -3.97 12.63 -13.98
N ILE A 200 -3.13 11.58 -13.92
CA ILE A 200 -3.48 10.28 -14.52
C ILE A 200 -4.57 9.56 -13.72
N ALA A 201 -4.54 9.64 -12.38
CA ALA A 201 -5.60 9.09 -11.53
C ALA A 201 -6.93 9.77 -11.81
N ARG A 202 -6.96 11.09 -11.98
CA ARG A 202 -8.18 11.84 -12.35
C ARG A 202 -8.74 11.38 -13.70
N GLU A 203 -7.87 11.12 -14.68
CA GLU A 203 -8.28 10.67 -16.02
C GLU A 203 -8.77 9.21 -16.02
N LYS A 204 -8.00 8.31 -15.43
CA LYS A 204 -8.24 6.86 -15.48
C LYS A 204 -9.13 6.35 -14.37
N LYS A 205 -9.32 7.11 -13.28
CA LYS A 205 -10.01 6.78 -12.04
C LYS A 205 -9.28 5.72 -11.19
N ALA A 206 -8.71 4.71 -11.81
CA ALA A 206 -7.80 3.74 -11.20
C ALA A 206 -6.69 3.40 -12.19
N VAL A 207 -5.44 3.44 -11.73
CA VAL A 207 -4.26 3.20 -12.55
C VAL A 207 -3.15 2.55 -11.72
N PHE A 208 -2.43 1.59 -12.32
CA PHE A 208 -1.21 1.04 -11.76
C PHE A 208 -0.02 1.71 -12.45
N ILE A 209 0.80 2.41 -11.67
CA ILE A 209 1.99 3.13 -12.14
C ILE A 209 3.20 2.26 -11.92
N MET A 210 3.88 1.87 -13.00
CA MET A 210 4.99 0.90 -12.99
C MET A 210 6.36 1.54 -13.13
N GLY A 211 7.40 0.84 -12.60
CA GLY A 211 8.80 1.18 -12.82
C GLY A 211 9.25 2.39 -12.01
N ILE A 212 8.91 2.40 -10.72
CA ILE A 212 9.26 3.46 -9.78
C ILE A 212 10.66 3.18 -9.19
N GLY A 213 11.44 4.24 -8.93
CA GLY A 213 12.76 4.19 -8.28
C GLY A 213 13.93 4.38 -9.24
N GLY A 214 13.80 3.98 -10.52
CA GLY A 214 14.81 4.17 -11.54
C GLY A 214 14.91 5.62 -12.05
N ALA A 215 16.04 5.96 -12.71
CA ALA A 215 16.20 7.24 -13.39
C ALA A 215 15.38 7.27 -14.68
N LEU A 216 14.58 8.32 -14.87
CA LEU A 216 13.84 8.62 -16.06
C LEU A 216 14.76 9.24 -17.14
N LYS A 217 14.25 9.47 -18.35
CA LYS A 217 15.01 10.13 -19.45
C LYS A 217 15.53 11.52 -19.09
N SER A 218 14.84 12.24 -18.22
CA SER A 218 15.30 13.53 -17.68
C SER A 218 16.46 13.42 -16.70
N GLY A 219 16.83 12.21 -16.28
CA GLY A 219 17.79 11.94 -15.20
C GLY A 219 17.21 12.08 -13.79
N LYS A 220 15.95 12.47 -13.65
CA LYS A 220 15.25 12.50 -12.36
C LYS A 220 14.63 11.14 -12.06
N ARG A 221 14.31 10.89 -10.79
CA ARG A 221 13.48 9.75 -10.39
C ARG A 221 12.03 10.20 -10.28
N HIS A 222 11.11 9.27 -10.49
CA HIS A 222 9.69 9.53 -10.23
C HIS A 222 9.48 9.65 -8.73
N ASP A 223 9.89 8.62 -7.97
CA ASP A 223 9.89 8.60 -6.51
C ASP A 223 11.01 7.69 -5.98
N GLY A 224 11.22 7.70 -4.65
CA GLY A 224 12.13 6.81 -3.95
C GLY A 224 11.55 5.41 -3.76
N ARG A 225 12.42 4.40 -3.73
CA ARG A 225 12.07 3.01 -3.39
C ARG A 225 13.18 2.38 -2.58
N ALA A 226 12.82 1.39 -1.76
CA ALA A 226 13.78 0.67 -0.94
C ALA A 226 14.92 0.09 -1.80
N PRO A 227 16.19 0.37 -1.45
CA PRO A 227 17.32 -0.02 -2.31
C PRO A 227 17.74 -1.48 -2.13
N ASP A 228 17.26 -2.14 -1.08
CA ASP A 228 17.76 -3.45 -0.63
C ASP A 228 16.82 -4.62 -0.91
N TYR A 229 15.54 -4.38 -1.17
CA TYR A 229 14.59 -5.47 -1.44
C TYR A 229 13.61 -5.21 -2.58
N ASP A 230 13.47 -3.98 -3.07
CA ASP A 230 12.52 -3.64 -4.12
C ASP A 230 13.13 -3.81 -5.53
N ASP A 231 12.38 -4.36 -6.46
CA ASP A 231 12.76 -4.46 -7.87
C ASP A 231 12.21 -3.25 -8.64
N TRP A 232 13.03 -2.26 -8.88
CA TRP A 232 12.62 -1.02 -9.53
C TRP A 232 12.17 -1.17 -11.00
N SER A 233 12.36 -2.36 -11.58
CA SER A 233 11.87 -2.67 -12.94
C SER A 233 10.53 -3.41 -12.93
N LEU A 234 10.15 -4.02 -11.79
CA LEU A 234 8.94 -4.85 -11.63
C LEU A 234 8.16 -4.47 -10.37
N ASN A 235 7.98 -3.19 -10.14
CA ASN A 235 7.20 -2.63 -9.06
C ASN A 235 6.15 -1.64 -9.57
N GLY A 236 5.34 -1.15 -8.67
CA GLY A 236 4.41 -0.06 -8.95
C GLY A 236 3.39 0.11 -7.85
N ASP A 237 2.58 1.16 -7.98
CA ASP A 237 1.55 1.54 -7.04
C ASP A 237 0.18 1.62 -7.71
N ILE A 238 -0.85 1.16 -7.00
CA ILE A 238 -2.24 1.38 -7.40
C ILE A 238 -2.66 2.76 -6.93
N MET A 239 -2.93 3.65 -7.88
CA MET A 239 -3.44 4.99 -7.62
C MET A 239 -4.92 5.06 -7.99
N VAL A 240 -5.75 5.59 -7.09
CA VAL A 240 -7.16 5.85 -7.36
C VAL A 240 -7.47 7.33 -7.18
N HIS A 241 -8.37 7.85 -8.01
CA HIS A 241 -8.84 9.23 -7.86
C HIS A 241 -9.85 9.34 -6.74
N TYR A 242 -9.60 10.21 -5.77
CA TYR A 242 -10.54 10.55 -4.72
C TYR A 242 -11.23 11.89 -5.03
N PRO A 243 -12.48 11.85 -5.54
CA PRO A 243 -13.13 13.05 -6.08
C PRO A 243 -13.37 14.15 -5.05
N LEU A 244 -13.59 13.78 -3.77
CA LEU A 244 -13.91 14.75 -2.70
C LEU A 244 -12.77 15.75 -2.44
N LEU A 245 -11.53 15.29 -2.50
CA LEU A 245 -10.34 16.12 -2.31
C LEU A 245 -9.63 16.44 -3.63
N ASP A 246 -10.07 15.84 -4.74
CA ASP A 246 -9.46 15.90 -6.08
C ASP A 246 -7.98 15.49 -6.08
N ILE A 247 -7.64 14.42 -5.36
CA ILE A 247 -6.28 13.87 -5.23
C ILE A 247 -6.20 12.43 -5.73
N GLY A 248 -4.98 11.97 -6.02
CA GLY A 248 -4.66 10.54 -6.11
C GLY A 248 -4.48 9.95 -4.71
N LEU A 249 -5.05 8.78 -4.48
CA LEU A 249 -4.79 7.95 -3.31
C LEU A 249 -3.99 6.74 -3.74
N GLU A 250 -2.88 6.49 -3.09
CA GLU A 250 -2.14 5.23 -3.17
C GLU A 250 -2.81 4.18 -2.27
N LEU A 251 -3.02 2.96 -2.78
CA LEU A 251 -3.66 1.84 -2.09
C LEU A 251 -2.66 0.76 -1.72
#